data_2138bf6466f19aebe07ffdb256dd27dd
#
_entry.id   2138bf6466f19aebe07ffdb256dd27dd
#
_cell.length_a   1.000
_cell.length_b   1.000
_cell.length_c   1.000
_cell.angle_alpha   90.00
_cell.angle_beta   90.00
_cell.angle_gamma   90.00
#
_symmetry.space_group_name_H-M   'P 1'
#
loop_
_entity.id
_entity.type
_entity.pdbx_description
1 polymer ?
#
loop_
_entity_poly.entity_id
_entity_poly.type
_entity_poly.pdbx_seq_one_letter_code
_entity_poly.pdbx_strand_id
1 'polypeptide(L)'
;VWTKGKLTPIRIGWMYCRANRKKAAYTFLSLVMSGILMFGVFSILNAINLERLAAQPYQGNSDVYVLLNSTADEQSTYDLMKSTPFTEEQKQKLYNISGVNDVYELYMLDGILTNSEGKKFELSIENIVNSAIFDNEIVEGVQPSQELQNGVIPVAINRYSPYYQELNMPLQVGDYLPYTIDTGYGKKEVKLVVSGFVENRDTGLVIYTSSENMKSLSEMNCTLAWYVCLDDNRKDAATTTIKEIFTDDNRVNISVLADDVMTLEDYFHNAKVIITVLVVLISLFSFINMLNTSITNAIARRRDYALLEATGMTKLQLQKVQQSENFIYLVGSFIGSCILGIPIGFLLCTQISKIPGLSYFEYHFPVLFVFLYLAAVVMVYNVVSIYQKKSLYQQSIIDRIRKTD
;
A
#
# COMPACT_ATOMS: atom_id res chain seq x y z
N VAL A 1 -34.93 -22.43 -36.63
CA VAL A 1 -35.21 -21.00 -36.82
C VAL A 1 -34.14 -20.44 -37.76
N TRP A 2 -34.44 -20.29 -39.04
CA TRP A 2 -33.56 -19.73 -40.06
C TRP A 2 -33.53 -18.20 -39.91
N THR A 3 -32.47 -17.63 -39.39
CA THR A 3 -32.32 -16.17 -39.35
C THR A 3 -31.82 -15.67 -40.72
N LYS A 4 -32.58 -14.76 -41.35
CA LYS A 4 -32.23 -14.03 -42.57
C LYS A 4 -31.00 -13.14 -42.29
N GLY A 5 -29.80 -13.62 -42.51
CA GLY A 5 -28.55 -12.84 -42.41
C GLY A 5 -27.34 -13.60 -42.94
N LYS A 6 -26.40 -12.91 -43.59
CA LYS A 6 -25.14 -13.51 -44.08
C LYS A 6 -24.43 -14.24 -42.93
N LEU A 7 -24.12 -15.52 -43.08
CA LEU A 7 -23.33 -16.31 -42.12
C LEU A 7 -21.87 -15.83 -42.18
N THR A 8 -21.50 -14.95 -41.26
CA THR A 8 -20.12 -14.52 -41.11
C THR A 8 -19.36 -15.51 -40.20
N PRO A 9 -18.05 -15.68 -40.35
CA PRO A 9 -17.25 -16.57 -39.50
C PRO A 9 -17.41 -16.26 -37.99
N ILE A 10 -17.50 -15.00 -37.61
CA ILE A 10 -17.73 -14.56 -36.22
C ILE A 10 -19.08 -15.03 -35.69
N ARG A 11 -20.12 -14.97 -36.51
CA ARG A 11 -21.47 -15.43 -36.12
C ARG A 11 -21.51 -16.93 -35.92
N ILE A 12 -20.83 -17.69 -36.78
CA ILE A 12 -20.68 -19.15 -36.64
C ILE A 12 -19.91 -19.46 -35.35
N GLY A 13 -18.77 -18.81 -35.10
CA GLY A 13 -18.00 -18.97 -33.86
C GLY A 13 -18.84 -18.71 -32.62
N TRP A 14 -19.62 -17.62 -32.60
CA TRP A 14 -20.53 -17.31 -31.50
C TRP A 14 -21.63 -18.37 -31.30
N MET A 15 -22.21 -18.90 -32.39
CA MET A 15 -23.20 -19.98 -32.34
C MET A 15 -22.60 -21.26 -31.73
N TYR A 16 -21.34 -21.59 -32.03
CA TYR A 16 -20.63 -22.71 -31.43
C TYR A 16 -20.37 -22.52 -29.94
N CYS A 17 -19.93 -21.34 -29.50
CA CYS A 17 -19.80 -20.99 -28.07
C CYS A 17 -21.11 -21.16 -27.34
N ARG A 18 -22.23 -20.71 -27.96
CA ARG A 18 -23.59 -20.82 -27.39
C ARG A 18 -24.11 -22.26 -27.35
N ALA A 19 -23.81 -23.08 -28.36
CA ALA A 19 -24.23 -24.49 -28.41
C ALA A 19 -23.54 -25.33 -27.31
N ASN A 20 -22.28 -25.00 -26.97
CA ASN A 20 -21.49 -25.72 -25.97
C ASN A 20 -21.26 -24.87 -24.68
N ARG A 21 -22.34 -24.24 -24.18
CA ARG A 21 -22.29 -23.25 -23.07
C ARG A 21 -21.46 -23.68 -21.86
N LYS A 22 -21.57 -24.93 -21.40
CA LYS A 22 -20.86 -25.43 -20.22
C LYS A 22 -19.33 -25.42 -20.44
N LYS A 23 -18.85 -26.02 -21.54
CA LYS A 23 -17.43 -26.05 -21.88
C LYS A 23 -16.89 -24.64 -22.15
N ALA A 24 -17.66 -23.81 -22.90
CA ALA A 24 -17.31 -22.42 -23.15
C ALA A 24 -17.17 -21.61 -21.85
N ALA A 25 -18.10 -21.78 -20.91
CA ALA A 25 -18.08 -21.11 -19.61
C ALA A 25 -16.86 -21.50 -18.77
N TYR A 26 -16.52 -22.80 -18.71
CA TYR A 26 -15.32 -23.24 -17.97
C TYR A 26 -14.03 -22.68 -18.57
N THR A 27 -13.89 -22.70 -19.91
CA THR A 27 -12.75 -22.11 -20.60
C THR A 27 -12.64 -20.61 -20.31
N PHE A 28 -13.75 -19.90 -20.47
CA PHE A 28 -13.82 -18.47 -20.23
C PHE A 28 -13.49 -18.14 -18.77
N LEU A 29 -14.10 -18.86 -17.82
CA LEU A 29 -13.85 -18.67 -16.39
C LEU A 29 -12.38 -18.91 -16.02
N SER A 30 -11.76 -19.98 -16.53
CA SER A 30 -10.33 -20.27 -16.28
C SER A 30 -9.42 -19.15 -16.77
N LEU A 31 -9.69 -18.62 -17.97
CA LEU A 31 -8.90 -17.53 -18.55
C LEU A 31 -9.10 -16.21 -17.79
N VAL A 32 -10.34 -15.89 -17.42
CA VAL A 32 -10.68 -14.70 -16.63
C VAL A 32 -10.04 -14.76 -15.24
N MET A 33 -10.11 -15.92 -14.56
CA MET A 33 -9.52 -16.09 -13.23
C MET A 33 -7.99 -15.89 -13.25
N SER A 34 -7.30 -16.41 -14.28
CA SER A 34 -5.87 -16.16 -14.47
C SER A 34 -5.58 -14.64 -14.57
N GLY A 35 -6.36 -13.92 -15.36
CA GLY A 35 -6.21 -12.48 -15.51
C GLY A 35 -6.52 -11.70 -14.24
N ILE A 36 -7.58 -12.07 -13.50
CA ILE A 36 -7.92 -11.45 -12.20
C ILE A 36 -6.75 -11.59 -11.21
N LEU A 37 -6.18 -12.80 -11.10
CA LEU A 37 -5.06 -13.06 -10.21
C LEU A 37 -3.85 -12.20 -10.57
N MET A 38 -3.53 -12.09 -11.86
CA MET A 38 -2.46 -11.23 -12.34
C MET A 38 -2.71 -9.75 -12.02
N PHE A 39 -3.93 -9.24 -12.28
CA PHE A 39 -4.28 -7.84 -11.95
C PHE A 39 -4.19 -7.58 -10.44
N GLY A 40 -4.67 -8.50 -9.60
CA GLY A 40 -4.61 -8.37 -8.15
C GLY A 40 -3.18 -8.27 -7.63
N VAL A 41 -2.32 -9.21 -8.02
CA VAL A 41 -0.89 -9.20 -7.60
C VAL A 41 -0.17 -7.96 -8.10
N PHE A 42 -0.36 -7.59 -9.36
CA PHE A 42 0.31 -6.42 -9.93
C PHE A 42 -0.15 -5.10 -9.30
N SER A 43 -1.44 -4.99 -8.95
CA SER A 43 -1.98 -3.82 -8.26
C SER A 43 -1.36 -3.64 -6.88
N ILE A 44 -1.21 -4.72 -6.09
CA ILE A 44 -0.56 -4.66 -4.78
C ILE A 44 0.91 -4.24 -4.90
N LEU A 45 1.63 -4.77 -5.88
CA LEU A 45 3.05 -4.46 -6.09
C LEU A 45 3.31 -3.00 -6.46
N ASN A 46 2.40 -2.42 -7.24
CA ASN A 46 2.49 -1.01 -7.63
C ASN A 46 1.87 -0.05 -6.61
N ALA A 47 1.24 -0.57 -5.55
CA ALA A 47 0.56 0.25 -4.56
C ALA A 47 1.50 0.80 -3.48
N ILE A 48 2.73 0.27 -3.35
CA ILE A 48 3.66 0.70 -2.30
C ILE A 48 4.27 2.05 -2.69
N ASN A 49 3.93 3.08 -1.94
CA ASN A 49 4.53 4.40 -2.02
C ASN A 49 5.70 4.48 -1.02
N LEU A 50 6.95 4.37 -1.53
CA LEU A 50 8.15 4.34 -0.69
C LEU A 50 8.44 5.68 -0.02
N GLU A 51 8.13 6.80 -0.68
CA GLU A 51 8.29 8.12 -0.11
C GLU A 51 7.36 8.31 1.11
N ARG A 52 6.10 7.89 0.98
CA ARG A 52 5.15 7.93 2.09
C ARG A 52 5.53 6.95 3.22
N LEU A 53 6.10 5.80 2.88
CA LEU A 53 6.61 4.85 3.87
C LEU A 53 7.80 5.45 4.63
N ALA A 54 8.76 6.06 3.93
CA ALA A 54 9.89 6.76 4.55
C ALA A 54 9.44 7.94 5.41
N ALA A 55 8.37 8.64 5.01
CA ALA A 55 7.87 9.82 5.70
C ALA A 55 7.11 9.50 7.01
N GLN A 56 6.77 8.23 7.30
CA GLN A 56 6.02 7.87 8.51
C GLN A 56 6.64 8.36 9.83
N PRO A 57 7.98 8.31 10.04
CA PRO A 57 8.61 8.83 11.26
C PRO A 57 8.70 10.37 11.29
N TYR A 58 8.51 11.04 10.15
CA TYR A 58 8.70 12.49 10.02
C TYR A 58 7.38 13.22 10.34
N GLN A 59 7.37 13.97 11.43
CA GLN A 59 6.22 14.77 11.84
C GLN A 59 6.30 16.19 11.27
N GLY A 60 5.16 16.84 11.12
CA GLY A 60 5.09 18.25 10.72
C GLY A 60 5.53 18.53 9.27
N ASN A 61 5.55 17.54 8.37
CA ASN A 61 6.10 17.61 7.01
C ASN A 61 7.58 18.02 7.00
N SER A 62 8.36 17.49 7.93
CA SER A 62 9.80 17.77 8.02
C SER A 62 10.59 16.96 7.00
N ASP A 63 11.77 17.46 6.65
CA ASP A 63 12.72 16.81 5.74
C ASP A 63 13.88 16.15 6.49
N VAL A 64 14.16 16.61 7.68
CA VAL A 64 15.22 16.09 8.56
C VAL A 64 14.66 15.97 9.98
N TYR A 65 15.00 14.91 10.69
CA TYR A 65 14.82 14.87 12.13
C TYR A 65 16.12 14.49 12.84
N VAL A 66 16.30 15.11 14.00
CA VAL A 66 17.42 14.87 14.91
C VAL A 66 16.84 14.27 16.18
N LEU A 67 17.14 13.01 16.46
CA LEU A 67 16.54 12.20 17.53
C LEU A 67 17.60 11.89 18.60
N LEU A 68 17.24 11.85 19.88
CA LEU A 68 18.12 11.33 20.93
C LEU A 68 18.51 9.88 20.64
N ASN A 69 19.81 9.59 20.78
CA ASN A 69 20.39 8.28 20.51
C ASN A 69 20.69 7.53 21.81
N SER A 70 19.69 6.85 22.36
CA SER A 70 19.84 6.05 23.58
C SER A 70 20.68 4.78 23.42
N THR A 71 21.05 4.40 22.17
CA THR A 71 21.78 3.17 21.91
C THR A 71 23.30 3.35 21.89
N ALA A 72 23.80 4.59 21.74
CA ALA A 72 25.24 4.83 21.57
C ALA A 72 26.07 4.49 22.81
N ASP A 73 25.58 4.83 24.01
CA ASP A 73 26.33 4.67 25.27
C ASP A 73 25.54 3.88 26.33
N GLU A 74 24.56 3.06 25.92
CA GLU A 74 23.65 2.33 26.83
C GLU A 74 22.94 3.24 27.87
N GLN A 75 22.80 4.54 27.57
CA GLN A 75 22.15 5.50 28.43
C GLN A 75 20.63 5.45 28.22
N SER A 76 19.89 5.62 29.32
CA SER A 76 18.43 5.76 29.18
C SER A 76 18.06 7.07 28.47
N THR A 77 16.93 7.09 27.78
CA THR A 77 16.40 8.32 27.15
C THR A 77 16.27 9.46 28.17
N TYR A 78 15.91 9.17 29.42
CA TYR A 78 15.82 10.16 30.50
C TYR A 78 17.18 10.72 30.93
N ASP A 79 18.25 9.91 30.91
CA ASP A 79 19.60 10.41 31.24
C ASP A 79 20.11 11.34 30.13
N LEU A 80 19.82 11.02 28.88
CA LEU A 80 20.12 11.88 27.74
C LEU A 80 19.29 13.18 27.78
N MET A 81 18.03 13.12 28.17
CA MET A 81 17.20 14.30 28.36
C MET A 81 17.73 15.24 29.45
N LYS A 82 18.28 14.71 30.57
CA LYS A 82 18.93 15.51 31.64
C LYS A 82 20.20 16.22 31.17
N SER A 83 20.95 15.60 30.27
CA SER A 83 22.15 16.16 29.65
C SER A 83 21.92 16.58 28.19
N THR A 84 20.71 17.02 27.87
CA THR A 84 20.20 17.18 26.53
C THR A 84 21.16 17.92 25.58
N PRO A 85 21.37 17.43 24.36
CA PRO A 85 22.03 18.18 23.29
C PRO A 85 21.12 19.26 22.70
N PHE A 86 19.81 19.20 22.97
CA PHE A 86 18.81 20.13 22.44
C PHE A 86 18.76 21.42 23.25
N THR A 87 19.68 22.34 22.93
CA THR A 87 19.78 23.64 23.57
C THR A 87 19.26 24.75 22.65
N GLU A 88 18.84 25.87 23.24
CA GLU A 88 18.43 27.05 22.47
C GLU A 88 19.55 27.57 21.56
N GLU A 89 20.82 27.45 21.97
CA GLU A 89 22.00 27.79 21.14
C GLU A 89 22.05 26.97 19.88
N GLN A 90 21.87 25.64 20.00
CA GLN A 90 21.86 24.71 18.87
C GLN A 90 20.66 24.98 17.95
N LYS A 91 19.51 25.27 18.53
CA LYS A 91 18.29 25.62 17.79
C LYS A 91 18.48 26.89 16.95
N GLN A 92 19.11 27.91 17.55
CA GLN A 92 19.44 29.15 16.82
C GLN A 92 20.44 28.91 15.68
N LYS A 93 21.42 27.99 15.87
CA LYS A 93 22.30 27.59 14.78
C LYS A 93 21.54 26.98 13.63
N LEU A 94 20.54 26.15 13.89
CA LEU A 94 19.68 25.58 12.84
C LEU A 94 18.88 26.67 12.08
N TYR A 95 18.25 27.59 12.78
CA TYR A 95 17.53 28.69 12.14
C TYR A 95 18.41 29.62 11.30
N ASN A 96 19.71 29.70 11.62
CA ASN A 96 20.67 30.51 10.84
C ASN A 96 21.14 29.83 9.56
N ILE A 97 20.81 28.54 9.35
CA ILE A 97 21.12 27.83 8.11
C ILE A 97 20.19 28.32 7.00
N SER A 98 20.81 28.76 5.90
CA SER A 98 20.03 29.17 4.73
C SER A 98 19.28 27.98 4.13
N GLY A 99 17.95 28.02 4.12
CA GLY A 99 17.08 26.95 3.66
C GLY A 99 16.34 26.20 4.77
N VAL A 100 16.58 26.53 6.05
CA VAL A 100 15.73 26.08 7.16
C VAL A 100 14.54 27.02 7.27
N ASN A 101 13.34 26.48 7.16
CA ASN A 101 12.07 27.21 7.26
C ASN A 101 11.54 27.19 8.70
N ASP A 102 11.45 25.98 9.28
CA ASP A 102 10.93 25.76 10.63
C ASP A 102 11.67 24.65 11.35
N VAL A 103 11.70 24.70 12.68
CA VAL A 103 12.21 23.67 13.56
C VAL A 103 11.15 23.37 14.62
N TYR A 104 10.51 22.23 14.53
CA TYR A 104 9.54 21.75 15.49
C TYR A 104 10.19 20.84 16.52
N GLU A 105 9.72 20.93 17.76
CA GLU A 105 10.21 20.13 18.88
C GLU A 105 9.22 19.04 19.22
N LEU A 106 9.70 17.80 19.34
CA LEU A 106 8.94 16.70 19.89
C LEU A 106 9.32 16.51 21.35
N TYR A 107 8.36 16.67 22.24
CA TYR A 107 8.45 16.34 23.65
C TYR A 107 7.78 15.01 23.92
N MET A 108 8.38 14.16 24.73
CA MET A 108 7.80 12.89 25.11
C MET A 108 8.08 12.58 26.56
N LEU A 109 7.07 12.07 27.26
CA LEU A 109 7.22 11.53 28.62
C LEU A 109 6.45 10.21 28.71
N ASP A 110 7.07 9.23 29.32
CA ASP A 110 6.44 7.94 29.58
C ASP A 110 5.51 8.01 30.78
N GLY A 111 4.50 7.18 30.76
CA GLY A 111 3.59 7.11 31.87
C GLY A 111 2.74 5.85 31.89
N ILE A 112 1.87 5.77 32.88
CA ILE A 112 1.01 4.63 33.13
C ILE A 112 -0.43 5.11 33.19
N LEU A 113 -1.24 4.65 32.26
CA LEU A 113 -2.70 4.78 32.31
C LEU A 113 -3.28 3.57 33.05
N THR A 114 -4.16 3.81 34.01
CA THR A 114 -4.88 2.75 34.70
C THR A 114 -6.35 2.77 34.26
N ASN A 115 -6.84 1.66 33.71
CA ASN A 115 -8.24 1.57 33.32
C ASN A 115 -9.19 1.32 34.51
N SER A 116 -10.48 1.33 34.25
CA SER A 116 -11.52 1.11 35.26
C SER A 116 -11.46 -0.26 35.96
N GLU A 117 -10.82 -1.25 35.35
CA GLU A 117 -10.59 -2.60 35.88
C GLU A 117 -9.30 -2.71 36.72
N GLY A 118 -8.53 -1.61 36.81
CA GLY A 118 -7.24 -1.59 37.54
C GLY A 118 -6.07 -2.13 36.69
N LYS A 119 -6.28 -2.43 35.40
CA LYS A 119 -5.21 -2.84 34.49
C LYS A 119 -4.37 -1.62 34.10
N LYS A 120 -3.05 -1.78 34.14
CA LYS A 120 -2.08 -0.75 33.85
C LYS A 120 -1.54 -0.89 32.43
N PHE A 121 -1.47 0.23 31.72
CA PHE A 121 -0.93 0.34 30.37
C PHE A 121 0.20 1.35 30.37
N GLU A 122 1.37 0.95 29.93
CA GLU A 122 2.49 1.84 29.70
C GLU A 122 2.28 2.56 28.38
N LEU A 123 2.03 3.86 28.42
CA LEU A 123 1.74 4.71 27.29
C LEU A 123 2.50 6.01 27.45
N SER A 124 3.11 6.48 26.36
CA SER A 124 3.75 7.79 26.36
C SER A 124 2.73 8.88 26.03
N ILE A 125 3.01 10.09 26.53
CA ILE A 125 2.33 11.32 26.14
C ILE A 125 3.30 12.17 25.33
N GLU A 126 2.85 12.68 24.19
CA GLU A 126 3.63 13.54 23.29
C GLU A 126 2.94 14.90 23.08
N ASN A 127 3.73 15.89 22.66
CA ASN A 127 3.12 17.12 22.19
C ASN A 127 2.68 17.03 20.74
N ILE A 128 1.76 17.89 20.38
CA ILE A 128 1.41 18.18 19.00
C ILE A 128 2.55 18.98 18.37
N VAL A 129 3.25 18.40 17.40
CA VAL A 129 4.42 19.01 16.75
C VAL A 129 4.00 20.17 15.85
N ASN A 130 2.94 20.00 15.05
CA ASN A 130 2.40 21.04 14.19
C ASN A 130 0.87 21.11 14.34
N SER A 131 0.37 22.14 15.01
CA SER A 131 -1.05 22.30 15.31
C SER A 131 -1.93 22.43 14.06
N ALA A 132 -1.43 23.06 13.00
CA ALA A 132 -2.19 23.27 11.77
C ALA A 132 -2.41 21.95 11.00
N ILE A 133 -1.43 21.04 11.04
CA ILE A 133 -1.56 19.70 10.45
C ILE A 133 -2.48 18.85 11.32
N PHE A 134 -2.27 18.89 12.64
CA PHE A 134 -3.02 18.11 13.62
C PHE A 134 -4.52 18.45 13.64
N ASP A 135 -4.90 19.70 13.40
CA ASP A 135 -6.30 20.11 13.30
C ASP A 135 -7.07 19.33 12.22
N ASN A 136 -6.39 18.98 11.14
CA ASN A 136 -7.00 18.18 10.06
C ASN A 136 -7.18 16.69 10.41
N GLU A 137 -6.52 16.22 11.47
CA GLU A 137 -6.61 14.83 11.95
C GLU A 137 -7.69 14.67 13.03
N ILE A 138 -8.21 15.78 13.60
CA ILE A 138 -9.25 15.73 14.63
C ILE A 138 -10.58 15.34 13.99
N VAL A 139 -11.17 14.27 14.50
CA VAL A 139 -12.46 13.75 14.03
C VAL A 139 -13.61 14.02 14.98
N GLU A 140 -13.30 14.30 16.25
CA GLU A 140 -14.30 14.60 17.29
C GLU A 140 -13.67 15.47 18.38
N GLY A 141 -14.39 16.47 18.88
CA GLY A 141 -13.92 17.39 19.91
C GLY A 141 -13.04 18.52 19.36
N VAL A 142 -12.05 18.92 20.14
CA VAL A 142 -11.10 19.99 19.81
C VAL A 142 -9.67 19.58 20.17
N GLN A 143 -8.67 20.21 19.53
CA GLN A 143 -7.28 19.99 19.93
C GLN A 143 -7.03 20.44 21.37
N PRO A 144 -6.09 19.80 22.09
CA PRO A 144 -5.72 20.21 23.45
C PRO A 144 -5.22 21.64 23.46
N SER A 145 -5.90 22.50 24.21
CA SER A 145 -5.49 23.88 24.40
C SER A 145 -4.53 24.05 25.58
N GLN A 146 -3.93 25.25 25.71
CA GLN A 146 -2.99 25.60 26.79
C GLN A 146 -3.63 25.69 28.19
N GLU A 147 -4.96 25.67 28.31
CA GLU A 147 -5.64 25.92 29.58
C GLU A 147 -5.52 24.72 30.52
N LEU A 148 -4.49 24.78 31.36
CA LEU A 148 -4.39 24.00 32.60
C LEU A 148 -5.39 24.57 33.61
N GLN A 149 -6.64 24.16 33.56
CA GLN A 149 -7.60 24.47 34.62
C GLN A 149 -7.44 23.43 35.74
N ASN A 150 -7.01 23.89 36.91
CA ASN A 150 -6.95 23.12 38.15
C ASN A 150 -6.08 21.81 38.11
N GLY A 151 -4.98 21.80 37.38
CA GLY A 151 -4.07 20.64 37.33
C GLY A 151 -4.58 19.53 36.45
N VAL A 152 -5.58 19.78 35.62
CA VAL A 152 -6.11 18.85 34.62
C VAL A 152 -5.51 19.19 33.25
N ILE A 153 -5.03 18.18 32.55
CA ILE A 153 -4.33 18.31 31.27
C ILE A 153 -5.25 17.86 30.14
N PRO A 154 -5.63 18.76 29.21
CA PRO A 154 -6.40 18.36 28.05
C PRO A 154 -5.53 17.51 27.09
N VAL A 155 -6.11 16.42 26.59
CA VAL A 155 -5.43 15.49 25.68
C VAL A 155 -6.33 15.09 24.53
N ALA A 156 -5.72 14.83 23.37
CA ALA A 156 -6.37 14.13 22.28
C ALA A 156 -5.92 12.67 22.26
N ILE A 157 -6.85 11.78 21.94
CA ILE A 157 -6.63 10.33 21.95
C ILE A 157 -6.68 9.81 20.52
N ASN A 158 -5.66 9.04 20.12
CA ASN A 158 -5.64 8.36 18.82
C ASN A 158 -6.46 7.09 18.84
N ARG A 159 -7.64 7.08 18.19
CA ARG A 159 -8.54 5.91 18.12
C ARG A 159 -8.00 4.78 17.24
N TYR A 160 -7.11 5.07 16.28
CA TYR A 160 -6.52 4.05 15.39
C TYR A 160 -5.28 3.38 15.98
N SER A 161 -4.75 3.89 17.08
CA SER A 161 -3.66 3.22 17.77
C SER A 161 -4.07 1.79 18.19
N PRO A 162 -3.25 0.78 17.91
CA PRO A 162 -3.48 -0.58 18.42
C PRO A 162 -3.66 -0.61 19.94
N TYR A 163 -2.93 0.21 20.66
CA TYR A 163 -3.01 0.32 22.12
C TYR A 163 -4.37 0.86 22.60
N TYR A 164 -5.03 1.73 21.82
CA TYR A 164 -6.37 2.21 22.18
C TYR A 164 -7.39 1.07 22.22
N GLN A 165 -7.30 0.13 21.28
CA GLN A 165 -8.20 -1.04 21.28
C GLN A 165 -7.95 -1.95 22.48
N GLU A 166 -6.69 -2.07 22.92
CA GLU A 166 -6.31 -2.87 24.09
C GLU A 166 -6.76 -2.26 25.42
N LEU A 167 -6.96 -0.92 25.45
CA LEU A 167 -7.47 -0.24 26.65
C LEU A 167 -8.86 -0.75 27.06
N ASN A 168 -9.66 -1.20 26.09
CA ASN A 168 -11.05 -1.64 26.28
C ASN A 168 -11.89 -0.61 27.06
N MET A 169 -11.69 0.68 26.77
CA MET A 169 -12.38 1.80 27.41
C MET A 169 -13.17 2.57 26.34
N PRO A 170 -14.51 2.65 26.43
CA PRO A 170 -15.32 3.48 25.53
C PRO A 170 -15.22 4.96 25.96
N LEU A 171 -14.11 5.63 25.62
CA LEU A 171 -13.86 7.00 25.99
C LEU A 171 -14.71 7.99 25.18
N GLN A 172 -15.12 9.07 25.81
CA GLN A 172 -15.85 10.20 25.24
C GLN A 172 -15.14 11.54 25.56
N VAL A 173 -15.41 12.57 24.77
CA VAL A 173 -14.93 13.93 25.06
C VAL A 173 -15.48 14.36 26.43
N GLY A 174 -14.59 14.86 27.28
CA GLY A 174 -14.88 15.24 28.65
C GLY A 174 -14.56 14.17 29.70
N ASP A 175 -14.24 12.94 29.30
CA ASP A 175 -13.85 11.89 30.25
C ASP A 175 -12.50 12.21 30.90
N TYR A 176 -12.39 11.83 32.18
CA TYR A 176 -11.17 11.98 32.96
C TYR A 176 -10.42 10.66 33.08
N LEU A 177 -9.10 10.75 32.87
CA LEU A 177 -8.22 9.59 32.93
C LEU A 177 -7.16 9.79 34.02
N PRO A 178 -7.03 8.87 34.99
CA PRO A 178 -5.91 8.88 35.91
C PRO A 178 -4.65 8.42 35.18
N TYR A 179 -3.60 9.25 35.25
CA TYR A 179 -2.35 8.98 34.56
C TYR A 179 -1.18 9.25 35.48
N THR A 180 -0.24 8.33 35.56
CA THR A 180 0.99 8.48 36.31
C THR A 180 2.14 8.72 35.37
N ILE A 181 2.68 9.92 35.32
CA ILE A 181 3.75 10.31 34.43
C ILE A 181 5.10 10.14 35.11
N ASP A 182 6.11 9.70 34.35
CA ASP A 182 7.50 9.75 34.75
C ASP A 182 8.10 11.10 34.36
N THR A 183 8.51 11.89 35.36
CA THR A 183 9.10 13.23 35.15
C THR A 183 10.61 13.18 34.95
N GLY A 184 11.25 12.00 34.96
CA GLY A 184 12.69 11.83 35.00
C GLY A 184 13.34 12.04 36.37
N TYR A 185 12.63 12.67 37.30
CA TYR A 185 13.02 12.85 38.70
C TYR A 185 12.12 12.07 39.69
N GLY A 186 11.09 11.43 39.16
CA GLY A 186 10.16 10.62 39.91
C GLY A 186 8.80 10.54 39.23
N LYS A 187 7.90 9.76 39.79
CA LYS A 187 6.54 9.58 39.26
C LYS A 187 5.58 10.61 39.87
N LYS A 188 4.76 11.23 39.02
CA LYS A 188 3.75 12.22 39.40
C LYS A 188 2.39 11.78 38.89
N GLU A 189 1.39 11.76 39.76
CA GLU A 189 0.01 11.54 39.35
C GLU A 189 -0.56 12.83 38.76
N VAL A 190 -1.16 12.70 37.60
CA VAL A 190 -1.84 13.77 36.90
C VAL A 190 -3.21 13.31 36.43
N LYS A 191 -4.10 14.24 36.20
CA LYS A 191 -5.43 13.99 35.68
C LYS A 191 -5.55 14.49 34.27
N LEU A 192 -5.77 13.59 33.31
CA LEU A 192 -6.00 13.94 31.92
C LEU A 192 -7.49 14.11 31.68
N VAL A 193 -7.87 15.02 30.78
CA VAL A 193 -9.24 15.14 30.27
C VAL A 193 -9.22 15.00 28.75
N VAL A 194 -10.07 14.13 28.24
CA VAL A 194 -10.19 13.92 26.78
C VAL A 194 -10.83 15.15 26.15
N SER A 195 -10.07 15.94 25.40
CA SER A 195 -10.55 17.13 24.66
C SER A 195 -10.98 16.78 23.24
N GLY A 196 -10.43 15.73 22.67
CA GLY A 196 -10.75 15.31 21.32
C GLY A 196 -10.18 13.93 20.96
N PHE A 197 -10.55 13.48 19.78
CA PHE A 197 -10.04 12.24 19.20
C PHE A 197 -9.44 12.52 17.83
N VAL A 198 -8.36 11.80 17.54
CA VAL A 198 -7.69 11.81 16.24
C VAL A 198 -7.70 10.41 15.63
N GLU A 199 -7.60 10.37 14.32
CA GLU A 199 -7.50 9.13 13.55
C GLU A 199 -6.19 9.14 12.74
N ASN A 200 -5.06 9.10 13.47
CA ASN A 200 -3.75 8.96 12.84
C ASN A 200 -3.38 7.48 12.72
N ARG A 201 -3.25 7.00 11.48
CA ARG A 201 -2.96 5.58 11.18
C ARG A 201 -1.48 5.28 11.13
N ASP A 202 -0.66 6.30 11.05
CA ASP A 202 0.78 6.16 10.82
C ASP A 202 1.58 6.16 12.12
N THR A 203 0.95 6.46 13.24
CA THR A 203 1.59 6.44 14.56
C THR A 203 0.98 5.40 15.51
N GLY A 204 1.84 4.82 16.35
CA GLY A 204 1.41 3.92 17.43
C GLY A 204 0.97 4.64 18.69
N LEU A 205 1.16 5.97 18.77
CA LEU A 205 0.92 6.75 19.96
C LEU A 205 -0.57 6.94 20.24
N VAL A 206 -0.92 6.94 21.51
CA VAL A 206 -2.33 7.08 21.96
C VAL A 206 -2.65 8.49 22.40
N ILE A 207 -1.73 9.19 23.08
CA ILE A 207 -2.03 10.41 23.85
C ILE A 207 -1.23 11.60 23.32
N TYR A 208 -1.91 12.67 22.95
CA TYR A 208 -1.32 13.95 22.52
C TYR A 208 -1.78 15.10 23.39
N THR A 209 -0.89 16.04 23.66
CA THR A 209 -1.23 17.31 24.34
C THR A 209 -0.50 18.49 23.68
N SER A 210 -0.71 19.72 24.18
CA SER A 210 0.02 20.88 23.67
C SER A 210 1.47 20.92 24.16
N SER A 211 2.34 21.62 23.43
CA SER A 211 3.75 21.81 23.81
C SER A 211 3.89 22.49 25.17
N GLU A 212 3.01 23.43 25.48
CA GLU A 212 2.99 24.15 26.75
C GLU A 212 2.62 23.25 27.93
N ASN A 213 1.63 22.35 27.71
CA ASN A 213 1.27 21.37 28.72
C ASN A 213 2.45 20.42 28.99
N MET A 214 3.15 19.95 27.95
CA MET A 214 4.33 19.10 28.12
C MET A 214 5.43 19.78 28.95
N LYS A 215 5.75 21.03 28.65
CA LYS A 215 6.73 21.83 29.43
C LYS A 215 6.35 22.04 30.89
N SER A 216 5.05 22.00 31.21
CA SER A 216 4.55 22.16 32.61
C SER A 216 4.58 20.83 33.39
N LEU A 217 4.69 19.70 32.73
CA LEU A 217 4.65 18.36 33.34
C LEU A 217 5.94 17.97 34.02
N SER A 218 7.08 18.41 33.50
CA SER A 218 8.41 18.11 34.04
C SER A 218 9.30 19.36 34.02
N GLU A 219 10.15 19.49 35.05
CA GLU A 219 11.23 20.49 35.08
C GLU A 219 12.41 20.09 34.15
N MET A 220 12.46 18.84 33.74
CA MET A 220 13.45 18.32 32.82
C MET A 220 13.09 18.78 31.39
N ASN A 221 14.12 19.06 30.58
CA ASN A 221 13.91 19.18 29.15
C ASN A 221 13.53 17.82 28.55
N CYS A 222 12.25 17.64 28.25
CA CYS A 222 11.70 16.39 27.71
C CYS A 222 11.72 16.33 26.18
N THR A 223 12.57 17.12 25.52
CA THR A 223 12.75 17.07 24.06
C THR A 223 13.34 15.74 23.65
N LEU A 224 12.61 15.00 22.84
CA LEU A 224 13.04 13.74 22.26
C LEU A 224 13.70 13.93 20.90
N ALA A 225 13.14 14.82 20.08
CA ALA A 225 13.60 15.09 18.73
C ALA A 225 13.33 16.53 18.27
N TRP A 226 14.07 16.96 17.29
CA TRP A 226 13.78 18.12 16.47
C TRP A 226 13.44 17.70 15.06
N TYR A 227 12.37 18.25 14.50
CA TYR A 227 11.92 18.11 13.13
C TYR A 227 12.19 19.39 12.35
N VAL A 228 13.01 19.29 11.30
CA VAL A 228 13.46 20.45 10.53
C VAL A 228 12.80 20.44 9.15
N CYS A 229 12.09 21.51 8.82
CA CYS A 229 11.48 21.74 7.52
C CYS A 229 12.42 22.57 6.65
N LEU A 230 12.68 22.13 5.43
CA LEU A 230 13.63 22.75 4.52
C LEU A 230 12.93 23.37 3.30
N ASP A 231 13.58 24.37 2.70
CA ASP A 231 13.21 24.90 1.39
C ASP A 231 13.66 23.93 0.29
N ASP A 232 12.75 23.55 -0.59
CA ASP A 232 13.00 22.60 -1.69
C ASP A 232 14.24 22.93 -2.53
N ASN A 233 14.51 24.23 -2.74
CA ASN A 233 15.63 24.66 -3.56
C ASN A 233 17.00 24.58 -2.87
N ARG A 234 17.03 24.32 -1.55
CA ARG A 234 18.24 24.35 -0.71
C ARG A 234 18.40 23.12 0.17
N LYS A 235 17.56 22.08 0.00
CA LYS A 235 17.54 20.88 0.85
C LYS A 235 18.92 20.26 1.01
N ASP A 236 19.65 20.01 -0.07
CA ASP A 236 20.93 19.31 -0.03
C ASP A 236 22.00 20.08 0.75
N ALA A 237 22.10 21.41 0.50
CA ALA A 237 23.07 22.25 1.19
C ALA A 237 22.73 22.39 2.68
N ALA A 238 21.46 22.62 3.01
CA ALA A 238 20.99 22.73 4.39
C ALA A 238 21.20 21.41 5.14
N THR A 239 20.85 20.29 4.55
CA THR A 239 21.04 18.94 5.12
C THR A 239 22.51 18.66 5.46
N THR A 240 23.43 19.01 4.55
CA THR A 240 24.87 18.85 4.79
C THR A 240 25.32 19.66 5.99
N THR A 241 24.91 20.92 6.07
CA THR A 241 25.26 21.81 7.20
C THR A 241 24.65 21.33 8.53
N ILE A 242 23.40 20.80 8.51
CA ILE A 242 22.77 20.20 9.69
C ILE A 242 23.59 19.00 10.19
N LYS A 243 23.98 18.10 9.27
CA LYS A 243 24.82 16.95 9.61
C LYS A 243 26.14 17.39 10.24
N GLU A 244 26.80 18.43 9.73
CA GLU A 244 28.06 18.97 10.26
C GLU A 244 27.91 19.49 11.69
N ILE A 245 26.80 20.15 12.05
CA ILE A 245 26.55 20.66 13.40
C ILE A 245 26.55 19.55 14.46
N PHE A 246 26.06 18.38 14.11
CA PHE A 246 25.91 17.27 15.05
C PHE A 246 26.91 16.11 14.81
N THR A 247 27.87 16.26 13.89
CA THR A 247 28.82 15.19 13.53
C THR A 247 29.58 14.61 14.73
N ASP A 248 29.95 15.45 15.69
CA ASP A 248 30.74 15.08 16.85
C ASP A 248 29.89 14.71 18.09
N ASP A 249 28.56 14.77 17.99
CA ASP A 249 27.65 14.46 19.09
C ASP A 249 26.95 13.12 18.92
N ASN A 250 27.52 12.07 19.54
CA ASN A 250 26.96 10.70 19.49
C ASN A 250 25.63 10.54 20.24
N ARG A 251 25.20 11.55 21.00
CA ARG A 251 23.91 11.55 21.72
C ARG A 251 22.70 11.75 20.81
N VAL A 252 22.93 12.07 19.54
CA VAL A 252 21.87 12.23 18.54
C VAL A 252 22.08 11.40 17.30
N ASN A 253 20.97 10.95 16.72
CA ASN A 253 20.89 10.38 15.37
C ASN A 253 20.19 11.39 14.45
N ILE A 254 20.74 11.57 13.26
CA ILE A 254 20.17 12.42 12.23
C ILE A 254 19.61 11.52 11.12
N SER A 255 18.33 11.66 10.81
CA SER A 255 17.72 11.03 9.67
C SER A 255 17.27 12.09 8.67
N VAL A 256 17.43 11.79 7.40
CA VAL A 256 17.09 12.65 6.28
C VAL A 256 16.11 11.90 5.38
N LEU A 257 14.96 12.48 5.11
CA LEU A 257 13.90 11.82 4.36
C LEU A 257 14.38 11.31 2.99
N ALA A 258 15.19 12.09 2.29
CA ALA A 258 15.76 11.68 1.00
C ALA A 258 16.66 10.45 1.12
N ASP A 259 17.52 10.38 2.17
CA ASP A 259 18.41 9.25 2.41
C ASP A 259 17.61 7.99 2.80
N ASP A 260 16.55 8.17 3.62
CA ASP A 260 15.66 7.08 4.03
C ASP A 260 14.87 6.52 2.84
N VAL A 261 14.40 7.38 1.93
CA VAL A 261 13.76 6.95 0.67
C VAL A 261 14.73 6.12 -0.16
N MET A 262 15.97 6.59 -0.35
CA MET A 262 17.00 5.84 -1.11
C MET A 262 17.31 4.49 -0.44
N THR A 263 17.42 4.46 0.88
CA THR A 263 17.67 3.23 1.64
C THR A 263 16.52 2.24 1.48
N LEU A 264 15.27 2.71 1.55
CA LEU A 264 14.09 1.88 1.31
C LEU A 264 14.03 1.41 -0.14
N GLU A 265 14.37 2.24 -1.12
CA GLU A 265 14.44 1.83 -2.52
C GLU A 265 15.43 0.67 -2.71
N ASP A 266 16.61 0.72 -2.08
CA ASP A 266 17.61 -0.35 -2.13
C ASP A 266 17.11 -1.64 -1.46
N TYR A 267 16.49 -1.55 -0.27
CA TYR A 267 15.88 -2.70 0.40
C TYR A 267 14.76 -3.33 -0.43
N PHE A 268 13.85 -2.50 -0.94
CA PHE A 268 12.72 -2.97 -1.75
C PHE A 268 13.15 -3.40 -3.14
N HIS A 269 14.30 -2.95 -3.66
CA HIS A 269 14.79 -3.38 -4.97
C HIS A 269 14.90 -4.91 -5.05
N ASN A 270 15.57 -5.54 -4.10
CA ASN A 270 15.73 -7.00 -4.05
C ASN A 270 14.39 -7.72 -3.91
N ALA A 271 13.52 -7.25 -3.02
CA ALA A 271 12.17 -7.79 -2.87
C ALA A 271 11.35 -7.63 -4.17
N LYS A 272 11.41 -6.47 -4.81
CA LYS A 272 10.74 -6.15 -6.06
C LYS A 272 11.20 -7.06 -7.22
N VAL A 273 12.51 -7.38 -7.27
CA VAL A 273 13.06 -8.35 -8.24
C VAL A 273 12.47 -9.74 -8.01
N ILE A 274 12.48 -10.26 -6.77
CA ILE A 274 11.92 -11.57 -6.43
C ILE A 274 10.44 -11.64 -6.80
N ILE A 275 9.68 -10.63 -6.42
CA ILE A 275 8.25 -10.56 -6.69
C ILE A 275 7.99 -10.43 -8.21
N THR A 276 8.80 -9.65 -8.92
CA THR A 276 8.72 -9.56 -10.38
C THR A 276 8.94 -10.91 -11.04
N VAL A 277 9.92 -11.69 -10.59
CA VAL A 277 10.15 -13.07 -11.06
C VAL A 277 8.93 -13.96 -10.80
N LEU A 278 8.32 -13.87 -9.62
CA LEU A 278 7.08 -14.61 -9.32
C LEU A 278 5.92 -14.19 -10.23
N VAL A 279 5.75 -12.89 -10.50
CA VAL A 279 4.73 -12.40 -11.45
C VAL A 279 4.99 -12.92 -12.85
N VAL A 280 6.24 -12.91 -13.30
CA VAL A 280 6.61 -13.49 -14.60
C VAL A 280 6.30 -14.99 -14.67
N LEU A 281 6.60 -15.74 -13.62
CA LEU A 281 6.25 -17.18 -13.54
C LEU A 281 4.74 -17.40 -13.58
N ILE A 282 3.96 -16.66 -12.78
CA ILE A 282 2.49 -16.73 -12.80
C ILE A 282 1.95 -16.35 -14.19
N SER A 283 2.54 -15.33 -14.82
CA SER A 283 2.19 -14.94 -16.19
C SER A 283 2.47 -16.03 -17.21
N LEU A 284 3.62 -16.72 -17.10
CA LEU A 284 3.97 -17.85 -17.94
C LEU A 284 3.01 -19.02 -17.74
N PHE A 285 2.67 -19.36 -16.49
CA PHE A 285 1.66 -20.40 -16.22
C PHE A 285 0.30 -20.04 -16.80
N SER A 286 -0.14 -18.80 -16.66
CA SER A 286 -1.39 -18.31 -17.26
C SER A 286 -1.36 -18.37 -18.77
N PHE A 287 -0.24 -18.00 -19.38
CA PHE A 287 -0.02 -18.10 -20.82
C PHE A 287 -0.06 -19.55 -21.32
N ILE A 288 0.62 -20.48 -20.64
CA ILE A 288 0.61 -21.91 -20.95
C ILE A 288 -0.81 -22.49 -20.80
N ASN A 289 -1.51 -22.13 -19.72
CA ASN A 289 -2.90 -22.56 -19.51
C ASN A 289 -3.82 -22.06 -20.63
N MET A 290 -3.67 -20.81 -21.05
CA MET A 290 -4.41 -20.21 -22.17
C MET A 290 -4.13 -20.93 -23.49
N LEU A 291 -2.86 -21.23 -23.79
CA LEU A 291 -2.46 -22.02 -24.95
C LEU A 291 -3.06 -23.43 -24.91
N ASN A 292 -2.88 -24.13 -23.79
CA ASN A 292 -3.37 -25.51 -23.62
C ASN A 292 -4.88 -25.59 -23.79
N THR A 293 -5.60 -24.67 -23.17
CA THR A 293 -7.06 -24.58 -23.27
C THR A 293 -7.51 -24.32 -24.71
N SER A 294 -6.87 -23.40 -25.41
CA SER A 294 -7.20 -23.09 -26.81
C SER A 294 -6.86 -24.23 -27.77
N ILE A 295 -5.73 -24.91 -27.57
CA ILE A 295 -5.33 -26.09 -28.36
C ILE A 295 -6.28 -27.25 -28.09
N THR A 296 -6.60 -27.53 -26.83
CA THR A 296 -7.53 -28.62 -26.45
C THR A 296 -8.92 -28.38 -27.05
N ASN A 297 -9.41 -27.15 -27.04
CA ASN A 297 -10.67 -26.81 -27.70
C ASN A 297 -10.60 -27.08 -29.22
N ALA A 298 -9.49 -26.70 -29.86
CA ALA A 298 -9.30 -26.94 -31.28
C ALA A 298 -9.27 -28.45 -31.60
N ILE A 299 -8.64 -29.26 -30.76
CA ILE A 299 -8.61 -30.75 -30.90
C ILE A 299 -9.99 -31.34 -30.69
N ALA A 300 -10.69 -30.95 -29.61
CA ALA A 300 -12.02 -31.49 -29.29
C ALA A 300 -13.07 -31.23 -30.40
N ARG A 301 -12.85 -30.22 -31.23
CA ARG A 301 -13.75 -29.84 -32.32
C ARG A 301 -13.33 -30.33 -33.71
N ARG A 302 -12.26 -31.12 -33.81
CA ARG A 302 -11.77 -31.61 -35.09
C ARG A 302 -12.87 -32.33 -35.91
N ARG A 303 -13.71 -33.11 -35.23
CA ARG A 303 -14.81 -33.83 -35.84
C ARG A 303 -15.87 -32.90 -36.40
N ASP A 304 -16.27 -31.89 -35.63
CA ASP A 304 -17.28 -30.89 -36.06
C ASP A 304 -16.78 -30.13 -37.29
N TYR A 305 -15.51 -29.77 -37.31
CA TYR A 305 -14.89 -29.12 -38.47
C TYR A 305 -14.77 -30.04 -39.69
N ALA A 306 -14.48 -31.33 -39.48
CA ALA A 306 -14.45 -32.29 -40.59
C ALA A 306 -15.84 -32.49 -41.22
N LEU A 307 -16.91 -32.48 -40.40
CA LEU A 307 -18.30 -32.53 -40.88
C LEU A 307 -18.66 -31.28 -41.68
N LEU A 308 -18.24 -30.10 -41.24
CA LEU A 308 -18.46 -28.86 -41.99
C LEU A 308 -17.73 -28.84 -43.33
N GLU A 309 -16.50 -29.40 -43.38
CA GLU A 309 -15.73 -29.56 -44.62
C GLU A 309 -16.43 -30.55 -45.57
N ALA A 310 -16.96 -31.65 -45.02
CA ALA A 310 -17.72 -32.66 -45.79
C ALA A 310 -19.02 -32.08 -46.37
N THR A 311 -19.63 -31.08 -45.73
CA THR A 311 -20.82 -30.36 -46.23
C THR A 311 -20.48 -29.24 -47.23
N GLY A 312 -19.21 -29.13 -47.67
CA GLY A 312 -18.80 -28.19 -48.72
C GLY A 312 -18.15 -26.90 -48.25
N MET A 313 -17.83 -26.77 -46.97
CA MET A 313 -17.08 -25.61 -46.46
C MET A 313 -15.62 -25.69 -46.87
N THR A 314 -15.07 -24.60 -47.41
CA THR A 314 -13.65 -24.56 -47.78
C THR A 314 -12.73 -24.48 -46.56
N LYS A 315 -11.47 -24.97 -46.69
CA LYS A 315 -10.47 -24.90 -45.60
C LYS A 315 -10.23 -23.47 -45.12
N LEU A 316 -10.27 -22.47 -46.01
CA LEU A 316 -10.14 -21.07 -45.68
C LEU A 316 -11.33 -20.56 -44.84
N GLN A 317 -12.55 -20.96 -45.17
CA GLN A 317 -13.73 -20.63 -44.37
C GLN A 317 -13.66 -21.26 -43.00
N LEU A 318 -13.26 -22.51 -42.91
CA LEU A 318 -13.08 -23.24 -41.68
C LEU A 318 -12.03 -22.61 -40.76
N GLN A 319 -10.88 -22.21 -41.32
CA GLN A 319 -9.83 -21.48 -40.60
C GLN A 319 -10.36 -20.18 -40.04
N LYS A 320 -11.13 -19.39 -40.80
CA LYS A 320 -11.74 -18.16 -40.32
C LYS A 320 -12.73 -18.38 -39.17
N VAL A 321 -13.49 -19.47 -39.20
CA VAL A 321 -14.41 -19.83 -38.11
C VAL A 321 -13.63 -20.16 -36.84
N GLN A 322 -12.57 -20.99 -36.93
CA GLN A 322 -11.70 -21.30 -35.78
C GLN A 322 -11.01 -20.06 -35.20
N GLN A 323 -10.48 -19.19 -36.04
CA GLN A 323 -9.88 -17.94 -35.60
C GLN A 323 -10.89 -17.02 -34.92
N SER A 324 -12.13 -16.95 -35.44
CA SER A 324 -13.19 -16.15 -34.83
C SER A 324 -13.61 -16.68 -33.47
N GLU A 325 -13.64 -17.98 -33.30
CA GLU A 325 -13.94 -18.61 -32.02
C GLU A 325 -12.85 -18.31 -30.97
N ASN A 326 -11.56 -18.48 -31.32
CA ASN A 326 -10.45 -18.12 -30.45
C ASN A 326 -10.46 -16.63 -30.10
N PHE A 327 -10.73 -15.79 -31.07
CA PHE A 327 -10.86 -14.34 -30.86
C PHE A 327 -11.93 -14.03 -29.81
N ILE A 328 -13.11 -14.65 -29.89
CA ILE A 328 -14.18 -14.48 -28.93
C ILE A 328 -13.73 -14.88 -27.52
N TYR A 329 -13.07 -16.03 -27.35
CA TYR A 329 -12.58 -16.47 -26.04
C TYR A 329 -11.51 -15.54 -25.49
N LEU A 330 -10.51 -15.20 -26.28
CA LEU A 330 -9.36 -14.41 -25.83
C LEU A 330 -9.73 -12.96 -25.54
N VAL A 331 -10.46 -12.32 -26.46
CA VAL A 331 -10.91 -10.93 -26.24
C VAL A 331 -11.95 -10.85 -25.13
N GLY A 332 -12.89 -11.81 -25.11
CA GLY A 332 -13.88 -11.88 -24.03
C GLY A 332 -13.24 -12.09 -22.67
N SER A 333 -12.22 -12.97 -22.55
CA SER A 333 -11.49 -13.18 -21.29
C SER A 333 -10.66 -11.96 -20.90
N PHE A 334 -10.02 -11.28 -21.85
CA PHE A 334 -9.31 -10.03 -21.61
C PHE A 334 -10.26 -8.96 -21.02
N ILE A 335 -11.39 -8.73 -21.67
CA ILE A 335 -12.40 -7.77 -21.18
C ILE A 335 -12.93 -8.18 -19.80
N GLY A 336 -13.26 -9.48 -19.62
CA GLY A 336 -13.72 -10.02 -18.34
C GLY A 336 -12.71 -9.85 -17.22
N SER A 337 -11.42 -10.10 -17.51
CA SER A 337 -10.31 -9.89 -16.57
C SER A 337 -10.13 -8.42 -16.20
N CYS A 338 -10.26 -7.50 -17.15
CA CYS A 338 -10.20 -6.06 -16.88
C CYS A 338 -11.38 -5.60 -16.01
N ILE A 339 -12.62 -6.03 -16.37
CA ILE A 339 -13.84 -5.62 -15.64
C ILE A 339 -13.85 -6.12 -14.20
N LEU A 340 -13.30 -7.30 -13.92
CA LEU A 340 -13.29 -7.88 -12.58
C LEU A 340 -11.95 -7.65 -11.86
N GLY A 341 -10.82 -7.79 -12.55
CA GLY A 341 -9.49 -7.72 -11.95
C GLY A 341 -9.09 -6.32 -11.50
N ILE A 342 -9.42 -5.28 -12.29
CA ILE A 342 -9.10 -3.90 -11.93
C ILE A 342 -9.85 -3.46 -10.65
N PRO A 343 -11.18 -3.64 -10.54
CA PRO A 343 -11.89 -3.33 -9.30
C PRO A 343 -11.43 -4.16 -8.10
N ILE A 344 -11.10 -5.43 -8.30
CA ILE A 344 -10.56 -6.28 -7.22
C ILE A 344 -9.22 -5.73 -6.74
N GLY A 345 -8.30 -5.36 -7.64
CA GLY A 345 -7.03 -4.73 -7.30
C GLY A 345 -7.23 -3.42 -6.51
N PHE A 346 -8.15 -2.57 -6.95
CA PHE A 346 -8.53 -1.34 -6.24
C PHE A 346 -9.06 -1.64 -4.83
N LEU A 347 -9.98 -2.57 -4.69
CA LEU A 347 -10.56 -2.95 -3.39
C LEU A 347 -9.50 -3.51 -2.45
N LEU A 348 -8.59 -4.37 -2.94
CA LEU A 348 -7.50 -4.93 -2.13
C LEU A 348 -6.59 -3.82 -1.60
N CYS A 349 -6.08 -2.94 -2.46
CA CYS A 349 -5.22 -1.83 -2.05
C CYS A 349 -5.93 -0.91 -1.05
N THR A 350 -7.21 -0.57 -1.29
CA THR A 350 -8.00 0.29 -0.41
C THR A 350 -8.28 -0.35 0.95
N GLN A 351 -8.44 -1.68 1.02
CA GLN A 351 -8.62 -2.35 2.32
C GLN A 351 -7.29 -2.46 3.08
N ILE A 352 -6.19 -2.73 2.37
CA ILE A 352 -4.85 -2.78 2.98
C ILE A 352 -4.48 -1.40 3.55
N SER A 353 -4.71 -0.31 2.82
CA SER A 353 -4.38 1.05 3.28
C SER A 353 -5.17 1.51 4.52
N LYS A 354 -6.25 0.82 4.87
CA LYS A 354 -7.02 1.10 6.10
C LYS A 354 -6.43 0.43 7.34
N ILE A 355 -5.51 -0.51 7.16
CA ILE A 355 -4.83 -1.17 8.28
C ILE A 355 -3.83 -0.18 8.89
N PRO A 356 -3.81 0.01 10.22
CA PRO A 356 -2.84 0.87 10.88
C PRO A 356 -1.40 0.52 10.48
N GLY A 357 -0.59 1.52 10.18
CA GLY A 357 0.80 1.36 9.71
C GLY A 357 0.95 0.97 8.24
N LEU A 358 -0.13 0.79 7.47
CA LEU A 358 -0.09 0.44 6.05
C LEU A 358 -0.73 1.52 5.16
N SER A 359 -0.81 2.77 5.63
CA SER A 359 -1.38 3.90 4.89
C SER A 359 -0.60 4.26 3.61
N TYR A 360 0.64 3.79 3.49
CA TYR A 360 1.50 3.97 2.32
C TYR A 360 1.10 3.11 1.10
N PHE A 361 0.06 2.25 1.22
CA PHE A 361 -0.54 1.56 0.09
C PHE A 361 -1.49 2.48 -0.67
N GLU A 362 -1.07 2.97 -1.82
CA GLU A 362 -1.87 3.81 -2.71
C GLU A 362 -2.17 3.08 -4.03
N TYR A 363 -3.45 3.02 -4.40
CA TYR A 363 -3.82 2.37 -5.65
C TYR A 363 -3.41 3.20 -6.86
N HIS A 364 -2.59 2.62 -7.72
CA HIS A 364 -2.26 3.17 -9.03
C HIS A 364 -2.84 2.29 -10.13
N PHE A 365 -3.52 2.91 -11.10
CA PHE A 365 -4.09 2.15 -12.21
C PHE A 365 -2.98 1.47 -13.02
N PRO A 366 -3.04 0.14 -13.23
CA PRO A 366 -1.94 -0.63 -13.82
C PRO A 366 -1.89 -0.51 -15.36
N VAL A 367 -1.67 0.68 -15.89
CA VAL A 367 -1.69 0.97 -17.35
C VAL A 367 -0.72 0.07 -18.11
N LEU A 368 0.53 0.00 -17.67
CA LEU A 368 1.57 -0.82 -18.32
C LEU A 368 1.16 -2.30 -18.36
N PHE A 369 0.59 -2.79 -17.26
CA PHE A 369 0.17 -4.18 -17.17
C PHE A 369 -0.99 -4.52 -18.10
N VAL A 370 -1.96 -3.62 -18.27
CA VAL A 370 -3.05 -3.77 -19.25
C VAL A 370 -2.48 -3.96 -20.66
N PHE A 371 -1.49 -3.16 -21.06
CA PHE A 371 -0.84 -3.30 -22.36
C PHE A 371 -0.03 -4.59 -22.50
N LEU A 372 0.71 -4.98 -21.46
CA LEU A 372 1.47 -6.25 -21.45
C LEU A 372 0.53 -7.46 -21.54
N TYR A 373 -0.59 -7.44 -20.81
CA TYR A 373 -1.60 -8.50 -20.86
C TYR A 373 -2.27 -8.56 -22.24
N LEU A 374 -2.59 -7.41 -22.84
CA LEU A 374 -3.12 -7.35 -24.20
C LEU A 374 -2.11 -7.93 -25.21
N ALA A 375 -0.84 -7.59 -25.10
CA ALA A 375 0.23 -8.13 -25.96
C ALA A 375 0.34 -9.66 -25.80
N ALA A 376 0.25 -10.21 -24.59
CA ALA A 376 0.23 -11.64 -24.32
C ALA A 376 -0.99 -12.32 -24.98
N VAL A 377 -2.18 -11.73 -24.86
CA VAL A 377 -3.40 -12.23 -25.53
C VAL A 377 -3.23 -12.28 -27.05
N VAL A 378 -2.67 -11.22 -27.64
CA VAL A 378 -2.38 -11.16 -29.09
C VAL A 378 -1.35 -12.25 -29.49
N MET A 379 -0.32 -12.44 -28.67
CA MET A 379 0.68 -13.49 -28.91
C MET A 379 0.04 -14.89 -28.89
N VAL A 380 -0.79 -15.20 -27.88
CA VAL A 380 -1.54 -16.48 -27.81
C VAL A 380 -2.42 -16.66 -29.04
N TYR A 381 -3.17 -15.63 -29.40
CA TYR A 381 -4.01 -15.68 -30.60
C TYR A 381 -3.23 -16.08 -31.85
N ASN A 382 -2.06 -15.47 -32.09
CA ASN A 382 -1.22 -15.78 -33.24
C ASN A 382 -0.67 -17.22 -33.17
N VAL A 383 -0.13 -17.65 -32.04
CA VAL A 383 0.41 -19.02 -31.86
C VAL A 383 -0.66 -20.07 -32.10
N VAL A 384 -1.85 -19.91 -31.51
CA VAL A 384 -2.96 -20.83 -31.69
C VAL A 384 -3.48 -20.83 -33.11
N SER A 385 -3.57 -19.66 -33.75
CA SER A 385 -3.98 -19.54 -35.16
C SER A 385 -3.02 -20.26 -36.11
N ILE A 386 -1.70 -20.16 -35.87
CA ILE A 386 -0.67 -20.89 -36.63
C ILE A 386 -0.81 -22.40 -36.44
N TYR A 387 -0.98 -22.85 -35.18
CA TYR A 387 -1.19 -24.25 -34.86
C TYR A 387 -2.43 -24.82 -35.56
N GLN A 388 -3.56 -24.13 -35.46
CA GLN A 388 -4.82 -24.54 -36.11
C GLN A 388 -4.70 -24.63 -37.62
N LYS A 389 -4.05 -23.64 -38.25
CA LYS A 389 -3.77 -23.65 -39.69
C LYS A 389 -2.97 -24.86 -40.07
N LYS A 390 -1.85 -25.13 -39.35
CA LYS A 390 -1.01 -26.33 -39.63
C LYS A 390 -1.80 -27.63 -39.49
N SER A 391 -2.60 -27.76 -38.41
CA SER A 391 -3.43 -28.94 -38.16
C SER A 391 -4.48 -29.18 -39.26
N LEU A 392 -5.11 -28.12 -39.80
CA LEU A 392 -6.08 -28.23 -40.87
C LEU A 392 -5.49 -28.69 -42.22
N TYR A 393 -4.26 -28.27 -42.53
CA TYR A 393 -3.64 -28.56 -43.81
C TYR A 393 -2.87 -29.90 -43.86
N GLN A 394 -2.44 -30.42 -42.71
CA GLN A 394 -1.64 -31.65 -42.62
C GLN A 394 -2.44 -32.94 -42.47
N GLN A 395 -3.75 -32.86 -42.12
CA GLN A 395 -4.57 -34.07 -41.88
C GLN A 395 -5.69 -34.18 -42.89
N SER A 396 -5.90 -35.39 -43.41
CA SER A 396 -7.06 -35.66 -44.28
C SER A 396 -8.38 -35.61 -43.51
N ILE A 397 -9.50 -35.40 -44.23
CA ILE A 397 -10.84 -35.38 -43.62
C ILE A 397 -11.12 -36.73 -42.90
N ILE A 398 -10.71 -37.83 -43.54
CA ILE A 398 -10.90 -39.21 -43.04
C ILE A 398 -10.13 -39.40 -41.74
N ASP A 399 -8.88 -38.97 -41.66
CA ASP A 399 -8.07 -39.06 -40.44
C ASP A 399 -8.62 -38.24 -39.27
N ARG A 400 -9.25 -37.12 -39.58
CA ARG A 400 -9.88 -36.26 -38.57
C ARG A 400 -11.19 -36.80 -37.99
N ILE A 401 -11.91 -37.61 -38.80
CA ILE A 401 -13.13 -38.29 -38.36
C ILE A 401 -12.78 -39.58 -37.58
N ARG A 402 -11.72 -40.31 -38.01
CA ARG A 402 -11.36 -41.65 -37.49
C ARG A 402 -10.54 -41.62 -36.18
N LYS A 403 -9.77 -40.58 -35.92
CA LYS A 403 -8.89 -40.43 -34.71
C LYS A 403 -9.62 -40.01 -33.44
N THR A 404 -10.89 -40.35 -33.27
CA THR A 404 -11.70 -40.00 -32.09
C THR A 404 -12.06 -41.20 -31.23
N ASP A 405 -11.35 -42.31 -31.38
CA ASP A 405 -11.40 -43.47 -30.46
C ASP A 405 -10.14 -43.53 -29.59
#